data_0ab7efce89d2187a105287552043b940
#
_entry.id   0ab7efce89d2187a105287552043b940
#
_cell.length_a   1.000
_cell.length_b   1.000
_cell.length_c   1.000
_cell.angle_alpha   90.00
_cell.angle_beta   90.00
_cell.angle_gamma   90.00
#
_symmetry.space_group_name_H-M   'P 1'
#
loop_
_entity.id
_entity.type
_entity.pdbx_description
1 polymer ?
#
loop_
_entity_poly.entity_id
_entity_poly.type
_entity_poly.pdbx_seq_one_letter_code
_entity_poly.pdbx_strand_id
1 'polypeptide(L)'
;MVQAASTLLVKLGGKDIIVKPTDDEGLSELYVAVPQVSNAEVKLYAIDDDGLLDHYTKTGVTFTAGEFYTITVNMEGGEIKNFSGEQDQHDTLHDGDILVGSINGNNEILIADGATVMLLDAHITSTLSAGITCLGDATIVVANEDEDINEITSERSGYPGIQVAAGYTLTILGPGTLKATGADGFGAGIGAGEGQTAGNIIIAGGTVTAKGGQEAAGIGCGLNSHCGNITISNSASVTATKGGSAPYSVGIGYNDVVGKPTCGTITISDTKYYDSTTQTWTSEELENVLKAETFTWPAN
;
A
#
# COMPACT_ATOMS: atom_id res chain seq x y z
N MET A 1 -7.37 22.46 18.78
CA MET A 1 -7.92 21.28 19.43
C MET A 1 -7.13 20.12 18.86
N VAL A 2 -6.43 19.35 19.65
CA VAL A 2 -5.78 18.15 19.12
C VAL A 2 -6.91 17.18 18.84
N GLN A 3 -7.16 16.89 17.57
CA GLN A 3 -8.13 15.88 17.16
C GLN A 3 -7.60 14.52 17.60
N ALA A 4 -8.46 13.65 18.07
CA ALA A 4 -8.02 12.34 18.56
C ALA A 4 -7.58 11.46 17.39
N ALA A 5 -6.41 10.87 17.49
CA ALA A 5 -5.97 9.92 16.48
C ALA A 5 -6.88 8.68 16.46
N SER A 6 -7.41 8.33 15.30
CA SER A 6 -8.19 7.12 15.08
C SER A 6 -7.29 5.89 14.81
N THR A 7 -6.06 6.12 14.40
CA THR A 7 -5.06 5.09 14.17
C THR A 7 -3.67 5.62 14.52
N LEU A 8 -2.88 4.81 15.22
CA LEU A 8 -1.46 5.07 15.43
C LEU A 8 -0.65 3.98 14.71
N LEU A 9 0.25 4.40 13.84
CA LEU A 9 1.27 3.54 13.26
C LEU A 9 2.59 3.78 14.00
N VAL A 10 3.17 2.72 14.54
CA VAL A 10 4.50 2.73 15.17
C VAL A 10 5.45 1.93 14.31
N LYS A 11 6.48 2.57 13.77
CA LYS A 11 7.57 1.90 13.06
C LYS A 11 8.77 1.76 13.98
N LEU A 12 9.20 0.53 14.24
CA LEU A 12 10.30 0.26 15.16
C LEU A 12 11.00 -1.06 14.85
N GLY A 13 12.30 -1.01 14.65
CA GLY A 13 13.13 -2.20 14.45
C GLY A 13 12.71 -3.02 13.21
N GLY A 14 12.32 -2.35 12.13
CA GLY A 14 11.87 -2.97 10.88
C GLY A 14 10.48 -3.62 10.99
N LYS A 15 9.68 -3.21 11.97
CA LYS A 15 8.29 -3.66 12.15
C LYS A 15 7.34 -2.47 12.15
N ASP A 16 6.20 -2.67 11.51
CA ASP A 16 5.06 -1.77 11.56
C ASP A 16 4.03 -2.33 12.55
N ILE A 17 3.65 -1.51 13.53
CA ILE A 17 2.67 -1.86 14.56
C ILE A 17 1.52 -0.87 14.43
N ILE A 18 0.36 -1.37 14.02
CA ILE A 18 -0.84 -0.56 13.85
C ILE A 18 -1.69 -0.72 15.10
N VAL A 19 -2.04 0.39 15.73
CA VAL A 19 -2.88 0.42 16.92
C VAL A 19 -4.13 1.24 16.61
N LYS A 20 -5.28 0.62 16.78
CA LYS A 20 -6.57 1.30 16.71
C LYS A 20 -7.10 1.45 18.13
N PRO A 21 -7.37 2.68 18.60
CA PRO A 21 -8.03 2.90 19.86
C PRO A 21 -9.39 2.20 19.92
N THR A 22 -9.79 1.76 21.11
CA THR A 22 -11.07 1.04 21.30
C THR A 22 -12.22 1.94 21.78
N ASP A 23 -11.93 3.22 22.01
CA ASP A 23 -12.88 4.22 22.53
C ASP A 23 -12.72 5.55 21.78
N ASP A 24 -13.85 6.24 21.58
CA ASP A 24 -13.94 7.52 20.85
C ASP A 24 -13.47 8.74 21.71
N GLU A 25 -12.99 8.52 22.92
CA GLU A 25 -12.44 9.59 23.75
C GLU A 25 -10.95 9.75 23.43
N GLY A 26 -10.61 10.86 22.81
CA GLY A 26 -9.23 11.19 22.37
C GLY A 26 -8.17 10.79 23.37
N LEU A 27 -7.27 9.89 22.97
CA LEU A 27 -6.30 9.28 23.86
C LEU A 27 -5.28 10.28 24.35
N SER A 28 -5.31 10.57 25.65
CA SER A 28 -4.21 11.22 26.34
C SER A 28 -3.03 10.24 26.59
N GLU A 29 -3.30 8.95 26.62
CA GLU A 29 -2.32 7.89 26.84
C GLU A 29 -2.63 6.66 25.97
N LEU A 30 -1.64 6.13 25.30
CA LEU A 30 -1.73 4.91 24.49
C LEU A 30 -0.66 3.92 24.90
N TYR A 31 -1.03 2.65 25.08
CA TYR A 31 -0.12 1.58 25.42
C TYR A 31 0.13 0.70 24.20
N VAL A 32 1.38 0.62 23.78
CA VAL A 32 1.79 -0.18 22.62
C VAL A 32 2.82 -1.21 23.04
N ALA A 33 2.59 -2.47 22.70
CA ALA A 33 3.59 -3.52 22.87
C ALA A 33 4.64 -3.40 21.76
N VAL A 34 5.86 -3.08 22.14
CA VAL A 34 6.97 -2.90 21.20
C VAL A 34 8.03 -3.99 21.37
N PRO A 35 8.75 -4.37 20.30
CA PRO A 35 9.85 -5.31 20.40
C PRO A 35 11.02 -4.73 21.19
N GLN A 36 11.83 -5.60 21.77
CA GLN A 36 13.13 -5.19 22.33
C GLN A 36 14.02 -4.67 21.20
N VAL A 37 14.55 -3.48 21.37
CA VAL A 37 15.48 -2.85 20.42
C VAL A 37 16.58 -2.08 21.19
N SER A 38 17.70 -1.86 20.53
CA SER A 38 18.81 -1.08 21.07
C SER A 38 19.30 -0.10 20.02
N ASN A 39 19.41 1.18 20.40
CA ASN A 39 19.87 2.26 19.53
C ASN A 39 19.07 2.34 18.21
N ALA A 40 17.76 2.15 18.28
CA ALA A 40 16.89 2.13 17.13
C ALA A 40 16.26 3.52 16.86
N GLU A 41 15.76 3.71 15.67
CA GLU A 41 14.83 4.78 15.36
C GLU A 41 13.39 4.32 15.67
N VAL A 42 12.61 5.18 16.29
CA VAL A 42 11.15 5.04 16.41
C VAL A 42 10.48 6.15 15.64
N LYS A 43 9.51 5.79 14.81
CA LYS A 43 8.62 6.72 14.12
C LYS A 43 7.19 6.45 14.56
N LEU A 44 6.47 7.50 14.85
CA LEU A 44 5.06 7.47 15.22
C LEU A 44 4.30 8.29 14.18
N TYR A 45 3.18 7.77 13.70
CA TYR A 45 2.28 8.48 12.80
C TYR A 45 0.89 8.39 13.38
N ALA A 46 0.31 9.53 13.67
CA ALA A 46 -1.05 9.65 14.14
C ALA A 46 -1.95 10.01 12.96
N ILE A 47 -2.98 9.21 12.76
CA ILE A 47 -3.97 9.40 11.70
C ILE A 47 -5.28 9.66 12.41
N ASP A 48 -5.91 10.80 12.18
CA ASP A 48 -7.23 11.12 12.73
C ASP A 48 -8.37 10.59 11.85
N ASP A 49 -9.61 10.85 12.23
CA ASP A 49 -10.78 10.38 11.48
C ASP A 49 -10.94 11.08 10.12
N ASP A 50 -10.39 12.28 9.98
CA ASP A 50 -10.35 13.03 8.73
C ASP A 50 -9.14 12.59 7.86
N GLY A 51 -8.29 11.70 8.40
CA GLY A 51 -7.14 11.16 7.73
C GLY A 51 -5.89 12.03 7.81
N LEU A 52 -5.87 13.10 8.59
CA LEU A 52 -4.67 13.93 8.75
C LEU A 52 -3.52 13.13 9.37
N LEU A 53 -2.34 13.31 8.82
CA LEU A 53 -1.13 12.63 9.26
C LEU A 53 -0.23 13.58 10.04
N ASP A 54 -0.14 13.33 11.34
CA ASP A 54 0.89 13.91 12.18
C ASP A 54 1.99 12.88 12.44
N HIS A 55 3.22 13.30 12.50
CA HIS A 55 4.33 12.39 12.69
C HIS A 55 5.31 12.84 13.79
N TYR A 56 6.08 11.89 14.31
CA TYR A 56 7.16 12.12 15.25
C TYR A 56 8.26 11.09 15.04
N THR A 57 9.50 11.54 15.00
CA THR A 57 10.66 10.66 14.85
C THR A 57 11.67 10.87 15.97
N LYS A 58 12.19 9.77 16.51
CA LYS A 58 13.26 9.79 17.52
C LYS A 58 14.27 8.69 17.26
N THR A 59 15.53 9.05 17.23
CA THR A 59 16.66 8.12 17.09
C THR A 59 17.28 7.77 18.44
N GLY A 60 18.08 6.70 18.49
CA GLY A 60 18.82 6.29 19.67
C GLY A 60 17.96 5.70 20.78
N VAL A 61 16.76 5.20 20.47
CA VAL A 61 15.84 4.64 21.46
C VAL A 61 16.24 3.20 21.78
N THR A 62 16.17 2.86 23.09
CA THR A 62 16.39 1.49 23.55
C THR A 62 15.19 1.06 24.38
N PHE A 63 14.57 -0.07 23.99
CA PHE A 63 13.52 -0.72 24.75
C PHE A 63 13.99 -2.09 25.22
N THR A 64 13.90 -2.34 26.53
CA THR A 64 14.28 -3.60 27.16
C THR A 64 13.06 -4.45 27.41
N ALA A 65 13.16 -5.75 27.20
CA ALA A 65 12.04 -6.67 27.44
C ALA A 65 11.58 -6.63 28.89
N GLY A 66 10.26 -6.54 29.11
CA GLY A 66 9.63 -6.51 30.42
C GLY A 66 9.61 -5.16 31.11
N GLU A 67 10.15 -4.11 30.48
CA GLU A 67 10.10 -2.75 31.02
C GLU A 67 8.94 -1.95 30.41
N PHE A 68 8.45 -0.96 31.15
CA PHE A 68 7.46 0.01 30.68
C PHE A 68 8.13 1.36 30.46
N TYR A 69 7.79 1.98 29.34
CA TYR A 69 8.34 3.29 28.98
C TYR A 69 7.18 4.27 28.75
N THR A 70 7.30 5.48 29.26
CA THR A 70 6.40 6.59 28.96
C THR A 70 7.14 7.59 28.10
N ILE A 71 6.53 7.99 27.00
CA ILE A 71 7.04 9.01 26.10
C ILE A 71 5.95 10.06 25.90
N THR A 72 6.29 11.33 26.05
CA THR A 72 5.44 12.44 25.64
C THR A 72 5.99 12.94 24.31
N VAL A 73 5.14 13.02 23.29
CA VAL A 73 5.50 13.44 21.97
C VAL A 73 4.75 14.70 21.56
N ASN A 74 5.42 15.58 20.85
CA ASN A 74 4.76 16.62 20.09
C ASN A 74 4.80 16.17 18.63
N MET A 75 3.63 15.92 18.06
CA MET A 75 3.49 15.51 16.67
C MET A 75 3.63 16.74 15.78
N GLU A 76 4.19 16.55 14.60
CA GLU A 76 4.36 17.58 13.56
C GLU A 76 3.56 17.18 12.33
N GLY A 77 2.79 18.10 11.76
CA GLY A 77 2.06 17.87 10.51
C GLY A 77 3.01 17.68 9.32
N GLY A 78 2.60 16.85 8.37
CA GLY A 78 3.35 16.61 7.14
C GLY A 78 3.41 17.80 6.20
N GLU A 79 4.35 17.80 5.25
CA GLU A 79 4.41 18.81 4.19
C GLU A 79 3.34 18.51 3.12
N ILE A 80 2.50 19.50 2.81
CA ILE A 80 1.47 19.36 1.77
C ILE A 80 2.11 19.61 0.40
N LYS A 81 2.14 18.59 -0.44
CA LYS A 81 2.53 18.62 -1.85
C LYS A 81 1.28 18.73 -2.71
N ASN A 82 0.91 19.95 -3.09
CA ASN A 82 -0.29 20.20 -3.89
C ASN A 82 0.08 20.32 -5.37
N PHE A 83 -0.36 19.36 -6.16
CA PHE A 83 -0.11 19.31 -7.60
C PHE A 83 -1.28 19.84 -8.45
N SER A 84 -2.30 20.44 -7.85
CA SER A 84 -3.45 20.96 -8.60
C SER A 84 -3.02 22.03 -9.61
N GLY A 85 -3.30 21.76 -10.89
CA GLY A 85 -2.96 22.66 -11.98
C GLY A 85 -1.51 22.54 -12.50
N GLU A 86 -0.72 21.68 -11.92
CA GLU A 86 0.63 21.36 -12.39
C GLU A 86 0.57 20.39 -13.57
N GLN A 87 1.63 20.34 -14.37
CA GLN A 87 1.81 19.37 -15.46
C GLN A 87 3.24 18.87 -15.48
N ASP A 88 3.45 17.65 -15.91
CA ASP A 88 4.76 17.03 -16.11
C ASP A 88 5.65 17.10 -14.85
N GLN A 89 5.08 16.73 -13.69
CA GLN A 89 5.80 16.72 -12.42
C GLN A 89 6.71 15.51 -12.28
N HIS A 90 7.91 15.76 -11.80
CA HIS A 90 8.89 14.76 -11.40
C HIS A 90 9.29 15.06 -9.96
N ASP A 91 8.64 14.41 -9.01
CA ASP A 91 8.87 14.67 -7.58
C ASP A 91 9.00 13.39 -6.78
N THR A 92 9.76 13.49 -5.69
CA THR A 92 9.93 12.41 -4.72
C THR A 92 9.28 12.83 -3.41
N LEU A 93 8.29 12.05 -3.01
CA LEU A 93 7.63 12.19 -1.72
C LEU A 93 8.52 11.61 -0.62
N HIS A 94 8.69 12.36 0.44
CA HIS A 94 9.48 12.00 1.60
C HIS A 94 8.60 11.65 2.80
N ASP A 95 9.22 11.21 3.85
CA ASP A 95 8.54 10.81 5.08
C ASP A 95 7.72 11.97 5.68
N GLY A 96 6.43 11.74 5.89
CA GLY A 96 5.46 12.73 6.37
C GLY A 96 4.78 13.56 5.28
N ASP A 97 5.17 13.48 4.00
CA ASP A 97 4.54 14.26 2.95
C ASP A 97 3.07 13.88 2.71
N ILE A 98 2.26 14.88 2.46
CA ILE A 98 0.83 14.75 2.13
C ILE A 98 0.63 15.18 0.69
N LEU A 99 0.26 14.25 -0.18
CA LEU A 99 0.00 14.52 -1.59
C LEU A 99 -1.47 14.82 -1.81
N VAL A 100 -1.77 15.97 -2.38
CA VAL A 100 -3.12 16.42 -2.73
C VAL A 100 -3.22 16.90 -4.17
N GLY A 101 -4.45 16.89 -4.70
CA GLY A 101 -4.76 17.51 -5.98
C GLY A 101 -4.56 16.60 -7.19
N SER A 102 -4.69 17.18 -8.38
CA SER A 102 -4.78 16.44 -9.63
C SER A 102 -3.63 16.77 -10.57
N ILE A 103 -2.99 15.75 -11.10
CA ILE A 103 -1.95 15.87 -12.13
C ILE A 103 -2.16 14.83 -13.22
N ASN A 104 -2.03 15.25 -14.46
CA ASN A 104 -2.15 14.40 -15.64
C ASN A 104 -1.06 14.77 -16.66
N GLY A 105 -0.40 13.78 -17.22
CA GLY A 105 0.60 13.98 -18.25
C GLY A 105 1.87 13.17 -18.04
N ASN A 106 3.01 13.74 -18.40
CA ASN A 106 4.32 13.09 -18.37
C ASN A 106 4.93 13.15 -16.95
N ASN A 107 4.25 12.50 -16.00
CA ASN A 107 4.57 12.55 -14.58
C ASN A 107 5.40 11.39 -14.12
N GLU A 108 6.25 11.61 -13.12
CA GLU A 108 6.98 10.59 -12.40
C GLU A 108 6.94 10.93 -10.90
N ILE A 109 6.01 10.32 -10.18
CA ILE A 109 5.86 10.50 -8.74
C ILE A 109 6.49 9.31 -8.03
N LEU A 110 7.47 9.60 -7.20
CA LEU A 110 8.28 8.62 -6.51
C LEU A 110 8.00 8.68 -5.00
N ILE A 111 8.11 7.57 -4.30
CA ILE A 111 8.13 7.54 -2.82
C ILE A 111 9.52 7.09 -2.38
N ALA A 112 10.17 7.89 -1.55
CA ALA A 112 11.50 7.59 -1.02
C ALA A 112 11.52 6.32 -0.17
N ASP A 113 12.67 5.67 -0.08
CA ASP A 113 12.85 4.49 0.76
C ASP A 113 12.55 4.78 2.25
N GLY A 114 11.75 3.93 2.85
CA GLY A 114 11.31 4.02 4.25
C GLY A 114 10.28 5.11 4.53
N ALA A 115 9.82 5.85 3.51
CA ALA A 115 8.87 6.94 3.69
C ALA A 115 7.45 6.43 3.98
N THR A 116 6.77 7.17 4.85
CA THR A 116 5.32 7.11 5.05
C THR A 116 4.72 8.38 4.49
N VAL A 117 3.86 8.26 3.49
CA VAL A 117 3.23 9.38 2.81
C VAL A 117 1.72 9.25 2.88
N MET A 118 1.01 10.37 2.85
CA MET A 118 -0.44 10.37 2.78
C MET A 118 -0.90 10.74 1.38
N LEU A 119 -1.94 10.09 0.90
CA LEU A 119 -2.72 10.52 -0.24
C LEU A 119 -4.05 11.07 0.27
N LEU A 120 -4.35 12.31 -0.05
CA LEU A 120 -5.57 13.02 0.32
C LEU A 120 -6.18 13.64 -0.94
N ASP A 121 -7.20 13.00 -1.49
CA ASP A 121 -7.87 13.37 -2.74
C ASP A 121 -6.85 13.58 -3.89
N ALA A 122 -5.90 12.66 -3.97
CA ALA A 122 -4.82 12.69 -4.95
C ALA A 122 -5.24 11.96 -6.24
N HIS A 123 -5.25 12.69 -7.36
CA HIS A 123 -5.57 12.14 -8.68
C HIS A 123 -4.34 12.22 -9.59
N ILE A 124 -3.68 11.09 -9.79
CA ILE A 124 -2.45 11.02 -10.59
C ILE A 124 -2.70 10.16 -11.82
N THR A 125 -2.46 10.73 -12.99
CA THR A 125 -2.42 9.99 -14.26
C THR A 125 -1.07 10.21 -14.91
N SER A 126 -0.26 9.14 -15.05
CA SER A 126 1.06 9.21 -15.68
C SER A 126 1.04 8.58 -17.07
N THR A 127 1.57 9.30 -18.05
CA THR A 127 1.86 8.79 -19.40
C THR A 127 3.32 8.38 -19.56
N LEU A 128 4.17 8.65 -18.57
CA LEU A 128 5.61 8.38 -18.61
C LEU A 128 5.99 7.06 -17.97
N SER A 129 5.39 6.73 -16.82
CA SER A 129 5.79 5.62 -15.95
C SER A 129 4.59 5.02 -15.24
N ALA A 130 4.80 4.36 -14.11
CA ALA A 130 3.74 4.10 -13.14
C ALA A 130 3.13 5.42 -12.64
N GLY A 131 1.89 5.37 -12.16
CA GLY A 131 1.29 6.53 -11.50
C GLY A 131 2.12 6.95 -10.28
N ILE A 132 2.49 5.98 -9.44
CA ILE A 132 3.44 6.14 -8.33
C ILE A 132 4.46 4.99 -8.37
N THR A 133 5.75 5.28 -8.08
CA THR A 133 6.82 4.29 -7.96
C THR A 133 7.46 4.33 -6.58
N CYS A 134 7.49 3.19 -5.88
CA CYS A 134 8.22 3.05 -4.62
C CYS A 134 9.70 2.78 -4.88
N LEU A 135 10.59 3.64 -4.37
CA LEU A 135 12.05 3.52 -4.50
C LEU A 135 12.67 2.58 -3.45
N GLY A 136 11.89 2.17 -2.46
CA GLY A 136 12.27 1.30 -1.36
C GLY A 136 11.03 0.78 -0.65
N ASP A 137 11.16 0.42 0.62
CA ASP A 137 10.02 0.15 1.49
C ASP A 137 9.21 1.44 1.66
N ALA A 138 7.89 1.35 1.48
CA ALA A 138 7.02 2.51 1.53
C ALA A 138 5.71 2.23 2.26
N THR A 139 5.16 3.26 2.88
CA THR A 139 3.81 3.20 3.44
C THR A 139 2.96 4.31 2.83
N ILE A 140 1.80 3.95 2.32
CA ILE A 140 0.78 4.87 1.84
C ILE A 140 -0.37 4.87 2.85
N VAL A 141 -0.63 6.03 3.44
CA VAL A 141 -1.82 6.30 4.23
C VAL A 141 -2.87 6.88 3.29
N VAL A 142 -3.99 6.21 3.14
CA VAL A 142 -5.09 6.71 2.30
C VAL A 142 -6.12 7.45 3.16
N ALA A 143 -6.39 8.68 2.80
CA ALA A 143 -7.38 9.53 3.41
C ALA A 143 -8.23 10.19 2.32
N ASN A 144 -9.42 10.62 2.67
CA ASN A 144 -10.30 11.36 1.77
C ASN A 144 -10.93 12.51 2.54
N GLU A 145 -11.15 13.63 1.86
CA GLU A 145 -12.10 14.64 2.31
C GLU A 145 -13.42 14.41 1.56
N ASP A 146 -14.53 14.48 2.28
CA ASP A 146 -15.88 14.28 1.71
C ASP A 146 -16.05 12.92 0.99
N GLU A 147 -16.56 12.94 -0.24
CA GLU A 147 -16.80 11.76 -1.08
C GLU A 147 -15.70 11.54 -2.15
N ASP A 148 -14.64 12.36 -2.14
CA ASP A 148 -13.56 12.23 -3.11
C ASP A 148 -12.69 10.99 -2.82
N ILE A 149 -11.97 10.51 -3.79
CA ILE A 149 -11.15 9.30 -3.67
C ILE A 149 -9.76 9.52 -4.26
N ASN A 150 -8.79 8.79 -3.78
CA ASN A 150 -7.47 8.81 -4.38
C ASN A 150 -7.47 7.93 -5.64
N GLU A 151 -7.11 8.49 -6.79
CA GLU A 151 -7.01 7.78 -8.06
C GLU A 151 -5.59 7.82 -8.61
N ILE A 152 -4.97 6.66 -8.77
CA ILE A 152 -3.60 6.51 -9.27
C ILE A 152 -3.63 5.65 -10.52
N THR A 153 -3.33 6.25 -11.67
CA THR A 153 -3.43 5.59 -12.97
C THR A 153 -2.11 5.70 -13.75
N SER A 154 -1.70 4.60 -14.36
CA SER A 154 -0.71 4.62 -15.43
C SER A 154 -1.42 4.48 -16.78
N GLU A 155 -1.05 5.32 -17.74
CA GLU A 155 -1.40 5.16 -19.16
C GLU A 155 -0.21 4.66 -20.00
N ARG A 156 0.95 4.50 -19.38
CA ARG A 156 2.14 3.95 -20.05
C ARG A 156 2.03 2.43 -20.17
N SER A 157 1.87 1.92 -21.38
CA SER A 157 1.77 0.48 -21.63
C SER A 157 2.86 -0.30 -20.90
N GLY A 158 2.48 -1.37 -20.21
CA GLY A 158 3.38 -2.24 -19.44
C GLY A 158 3.68 -1.75 -18.01
N TYR A 159 3.19 -0.58 -17.60
CA TYR A 159 3.44 -0.05 -16.26
C TYR A 159 2.23 -0.20 -15.33
N PRO A 160 2.46 -0.45 -14.02
CA PRO A 160 1.38 -0.54 -13.04
C PRO A 160 0.87 0.84 -12.63
N GLY A 161 -0.31 0.87 -11.99
CA GLY A 161 -0.79 2.07 -11.32
C GLY A 161 0.15 2.48 -10.19
N ILE A 162 0.45 1.55 -9.26
CA ILE A 162 1.46 1.73 -8.21
C ILE A 162 2.53 0.64 -8.37
N GLN A 163 3.77 1.06 -8.57
CA GLN A 163 4.91 0.15 -8.77
C GLN A 163 5.63 -0.14 -7.46
N VAL A 164 5.82 -1.42 -7.18
CA VAL A 164 6.61 -1.94 -6.05
C VAL A 164 7.65 -2.89 -6.60
N ALA A 165 8.91 -2.49 -6.61
CA ALA A 165 9.99 -3.32 -7.17
C ALA A 165 10.39 -4.47 -6.24
N ALA A 166 11.04 -5.49 -6.80
CA ALA A 166 11.54 -6.64 -6.05
C ALA A 166 12.41 -6.24 -4.87
N GLY A 167 12.20 -6.90 -3.75
CA GLY A 167 12.96 -6.67 -2.51
C GLY A 167 12.34 -5.61 -1.60
N TYR A 168 11.39 -4.83 -2.08
CA TYR A 168 10.71 -3.79 -1.32
C TYR A 168 9.33 -4.23 -0.85
N THR A 169 8.79 -3.51 0.12
CA THR A 169 7.46 -3.72 0.67
C THR A 169 6.65 -2.43 0.62
N LEU A 170 5.47 -2.50 0.01
CA LEU A 170 4.46 -1.46 0.11
C LEU A 170 3.43 -1.85 1.16
N THR A 171 3.19 -0.97 2.12
CA THR A 171 2.07 -1.05 3.06
C THR A 171 1.03 0.02 2.74
N ILE A 172 -0.24 -0.36 2.60
CA ILE A 172 -1.38 0.55 2.42
C ILE A 172 -2.26 0.45 3.65
N LEU A 173 -2.60 1.58 4.23
CA LEU A 173 -3.48 1.69 5.39
C LEU A 173 -4.23 3.03 5.39
N GLY A 174 -5.12 3.22 6.35
CA GLY A 174 -5.90 4.46 6.51
C GLY A 174 -7.41 4.23 6.36
N PRO A 175 -8.23 5.24 6.60
CA PRO A 175 -9.70 5.15 6.49
C PRO A 175 -10.20 5.34 5.05
N GLY A 176 -9.42 5.96 4.19
CA GLY A 176 -9.86 6.45 2.88
C GLY A 176 -9.96 5.38 1.78
N THR A 177 -10.22 5.86 0.57
CA THR A 177 -10.39 5.04 -0.63
C THR A 177 -9.26 5.29 -1.62
N LEU A 178 -8.70 4.20 -2.15
CA LEU A 178 -7.69 4.20 -3.19
C LEU A 178 -8.15 3.39 -4.39
N LYS A 179 -8.07 3.99 -5.57
CA LYS A 179 -8.23 3.30 -6.84
C LYS A 179 -6.92 3.34 -7.60
N ALA A 180 -6.35 2.18 -7.89
CA ALA A 180 -5.11 2.03 -8.64
C ALA A 180 -5.36 1.28 -9.94
N THR A 181 -4.97 1.87 -11.08
CA THR A 181 -5.21 1.31 -12.41
C THR A 181 -3.90 1.19 -13.18
N GLY A 182 -3.56 -0.04 -13.58
CA GLY A 182 -2.46 -0.29 -14.50
C GLY A 182 -2.83 0.05 -15.95
N ALA A 183 -1.84 0.40 -16.74
CA ALA A 183 -2.03 0.78 -18.12
C ALA A 183 -2.60 -0.36 -18.97
N ASP A 184 -3.34 0.00 -20.01
CA ASP A 184 -3.70 -0.93 -21.08
C ASP A 184 -2.43 -1.56 -21.66
N GLY A 185 -2.34 -2.90 -21.57
CA GLY A 185 -1.13 -3.65 -21.80
C GLY A 185 -0.91 -4.63 -20.65
N PHE A 186 0.20 -4.57 -19.97
CA PHE A 186 0.62 -5.65 -19.08
C PHE A 186 1.02 -5.17 -17.67
N GLY A 187 0.54 -4.00 -17.25
CA GLY A 187 0.80 -3.45 -15.92
C GLY A 187 -0.25 -3.89 -14.88
N ALA A 188 0.16 -4.30 -13.69
CA ALA A 188 -0.75 -4.55 -12.58
C ALA A 188 -1.43 -3.25 -12.11
N GLY A 189 -2.57 -3.35 -11.40
CA GLY A 189 -3.11 -2.19 -10.68
C GLY A 189 -2.14 -1.72 -9.60
N ILE A 190 -1.73 -2.66 -8.72
CA ILE A 190 -0.69 -2.46 -7.69
C ILE A 190 0.30 -3.62 -7.82
N GLY A 191 1.60 -3.31 -7.96
CA GLY A 191 2.67 -4.31 -8.00
C GLY A 191 3.69 -4.09 -9.09
N ALA A 192 3.80 -4.98 -10.09
CA ALA A 192 4.79 -4.89 -11.15
C ALA A 192 4.19 -4.70 -12.53
N GLY A 193 5.00 -4.12 -13.39
CA GLY A 193 4.78 -4.07 -14.84
C GLY A 193 5.25 -5.34 -15.56
N GLU A 194 5.20 -5.29 -16.89
CA GLU A 194 5.62 -6.38 -17.76
C GLU A 194 7.11 -6.76 -17.56
N GLY A 195 7.37 -8.06 -17.40
CA GLY A 195 8.74 -8.59 -17.30
C GLY A 195 9.48 -8.21 -16.01
N GLN A 196 8.79 -7.57 -15.04
CA GLN A 196 9.39 -7.11 -13.79
C GLN A 196 9.00 -8.02 -12.63
N THR A 197 9.78 -8.01 -11.56
CA THR A 197 9.43 -8.69 -10.32
C THR A 197 8.83 -7.69 -9.34
N ALA A 198 7.63 -7.97 -8.84
CA ALA A 198 7.01 -7.17 -7.78
C ALA A 198 7.63 -7.48 -6.41
N GLY A 199 7.67 -6.49 -5.55
CA GLY A 199 7.94 -6.61 -4.13
C GLY A 199 6.74 -7.14 -3.33
N ASN A 200 6.82 -7.02 -2.01
CA ASN A 200 5.72 -7.41 -1.13
C ASN A 200 4.64 -6.32 -1.08
N ILE A 201 3.39 -6.74 -0.94
CA ILE A 201 2.25 -5.83 -0.82
C ILE A 201 1.46 -6.20 0.43
N ILE A 202 1.24 -5.23 1.31
CA ILE A 202 0.46 -5.37 2.53
C ILE A 202 -0.68 -4.35 2.48
N ILE A 203 -1.92 -4.81 2.47
CA ILE A 203 -3.10 -3.94 2.58
C ILE A 203 -3.66 -4.13 3.99
N ALA A 204 -3.34 -3.18 4.85
CA ALA A 204 -3.64 -3.23 6.28
C ALA A 204 -4.90 -2.45 6.66
N GLY A 205 -5.45 -1.64 5.77
CA GLY A 205 -6.67 -0.86 5.97
C GLY A 205 -7.10 -0.14 4.71
N GLY A 206 -8.17 0.66 4.82
CA GLY A 206 -8.76 1.41 3.71
C GLY A 206 -9.63 0.59 2.78
N THR A 207 -10.23 1.29 1.81
CA THR A 207 -10.95 0.67 0.70
C THR A 207 -10.08 0.76 -0.55
N VAL A 208 -9.59 -0.38 -1.04
CA VAL A 208 -8.66 -0.45 -2.17
C VAL A 208 -9.32 -1.12 -3.36
N THR A 209 -9.40 -0.40 -4.47
CA THR A 209 -9.81 -0.94 -5.76
C THR A 209 -8.60 -0.95 -6.70
N ALA A 210 -8.19 -2.13 -7.14
CA ALA A 210 -7.04 -2.28 -8.03
C ALA A 210 -7.46 -2.98 -9.33
N LYS A 211 -7.10 -2.37 -10.47
CA LYS A 211 -7.42 -2.91 -11.80
C LYS A 211 -6.13 -3.07 -12.62
N GLY A 212 -5.86 -4.29 -13.07
CA GLY A 212 -4.77 -4.56 -14.00
C GLY A 212 -5.11 -4.11 -15.43
N GLY A 213 -4.08 -3.89 -16.23
CA GLY A 213 -4.17 -3.80 -17.67
C GLY A 213 -4.42 -5.17 -18.31
N GLN A 214 -4.47 -5.22 -19.63
CA GLN A 214 -4.67 -6.48 -20.36
C GLN A 214 -3.61 -7.51 -19.93
N GLU A 215 -4.00 -8.72 -19.57
CA GLU A 215 -3.12 -9.79 -19.10
C GLU A 215 -2.30 -9.46 -17.83
N ALA A 216 -2.86 -8.66 -16.93
CA ALA A 216 -2.23 -8.33 -15.66
C ALA A 216 -3.18 -8.53 -14.48
N ALA A 217 -2.61 -8.73 -13.30
CA ALA A 217 -3.38 -8.83 -12.06
C ALA A 217 -3.91 -7.46 -11.61
N GLY A 218 -5.02 -7.47 -10.88
CA GLY A 218 -5.42 -6.28 -10.12
C GLY A 218 -4.35 -5.94 -9.08
N ILE A 219 -3.96 -6.91 -8.25
CA ILE A 219 -2.87 -6.79 -7.27
C ILE A 219 -1.87 -7.93 -7.52
N GLY A 220 -0.60 -7.59 -7.74
CA GLY A 220 0.46 -8.58 -7.99
C GLY A 220 1.34 -8.26 -9.17
N CYS A 221 1.22 -9.01 -10.27
CA CYS A 221 2.15 -8.87 -11.39
C CYS A 221 1.47 -8.66 -12.74
N GLY A 222 2.25 -8.07 -13.65
CA GLY A 222 1.97 -8.02 -15.07
C GLY A 222 2.37 -9.31 -15.81
N LEU A 223 2.37 -9.24 -17.13
CA LEU A 223 2.76 -10.34 -17.99
C LEU A 223 4.24 -10.71 -17.81
N ASN A 224 4.56 -12.01 -17.79
CA ASN A 224 5.92 -12.53 -17.65
C ASN A 224 6.67 -12.04 -16.40
N SER A 225 5.95 -11.79 -15.33
CA SER A 225 6.44 -11.17 -14.11
C SER A 225 6.30 -12.10 -12.90
N HIS A 226 7.01 -11.81 -11.83
CA HIS A 226 6.93 -12.53 -10.56
C HIS A 226 6.38 -11.61 -9.47
N CYS A 227 5.67 -12.15 -8.49
CA CYS A 227 5.18 -11.36 -7.36
C CYS A 227 5.90 -11.73 -6.06
N GLY A 228 6.05 -10.73 -5.17
CA GLY A 228 6.38 -10.95 -3.76
C GLY A 228 5.20 -11.50 -2.97
N ASN A 229 5.30 -11.41 -1.65
CA ASN A 229 4.20 -11.80 -0.77
C ASN A 229 3.06 -10.78 -0.85
N ILE A 230 1.82 -11.26 -0.74
CA ILE A 230 0.63 -10.40 -0.69
C ILE A 230 -0.14 -10.71 0.58
N THR A 231 -0.39 -9.70 1.39
CA THR A 231 -1.12 -9.82 2.66
C THR A 231 -2.26 -8.80 2.69
N ILE A 232 -3.48 -9.28 2.93
CA ILE A 232 -4.67 -8.44 3.12
C ILE A 232 -5.21 -8.72 4.52
N SER A 233 -5.34 -7.68 5.34
CA SER A 233 -5.86 -7.78 6.70
C SER A 233 -7.38 -7.71 6.75
N ASN A 234 -7.95 -8.10 7.90
CA ASN A 234 -9.38 -8.02 8.16
C ASN A 234 -9.95 -6.60 8.15
N SER A 235 -9.12 -5.59 8.39
CA SER A 235 -9.53 -4.18 8.43
C SER A 235 -9.52 -3.50 7.08
N ALA A 236 -9.11 -4.20 6.01
CA ALA A 236 -9.11 -3.69 4.66
C ALA A 236 -10.36 -4.15 3.89
N SER A 237 -10.86 -3.29 3.00
CA SER A 237 -11.82 -3.66 1.95
C SER A 237 -11.11 -3.63 0.61
N VAL A 238 -11.09 -4.74 -0.12
CA VAL A 238 -10.30 -4.87 -1.34
C VAL A 238 -11.14 -5.39 -2.48
N THR A 239 -11.08 -4.71 -3.63
CA THR A 239 -11.58 -5.20 -4.90
C THR A 239 -10.43 -5.21 -5.91
N ALA A 240 -10.02 -6.40 -6.34
CA ALA A 240 -8.96 -6.57 -7.32
C ALA A 240 -9.50 -7.21 -8.58
N THR A 241 -9.43 -6.47 -9.69
CA THR A 241 -9.96 -6.90 -10.99
C THR A 241 -8.78 -7.14 -11.94
N LYS A 242 -8.75 -8.33 -12.53
CA LYS A 242 -7.81 -8.62 -13.63
C LYS A 242 -8.14 -7.76 -14.84
N GLY A 243 -7.15 -7.51 -15.65
CA GLY A 243 -7.34 -6.84 -16.93
C GLY A 243 -7.72 -7.80 -18.05
N GLY A 244 -8.45 -7.28 -19.02
CA GLY A 244 -8.80 -7.97 -20.27
C GLY A 244 -9.53 -9.29 -20.14
N SER A 245 -9.68 -9.97 -21.28
CA SER A 245 -10.30 -11.29 -21.39
C SER A 245 -9.28 -12.46 -21.46
N ALA A 246 -8.02 -12.18 -21.18
CA ALA A 246 -6.97 -13.20 -21.26
C ALA A 246 -7.18 -14.27 -20.18
N PRO A 247 -7.05 -15.55 -20.54
CA PRO A 247 -7.32 -16.66 -19.63
C PRO A 247 -6.31 -16.76 -18.47
N TYR A 248 -5.26 -15.95 -18.51
CA TYR A 248 -4.11 -16.06 -17.61
C TYR A 248 -4.04 -14.98 -16.53
N SER A 249 -4.79 -13.88 -16.69
CA SER A 249 -4.81 -12.83 -15.67
C SER A 249 -5.68 -13.21 -14.47
N VAL A 250 -5.32 -12.71 -13.30
CA VAL A 250 -5.95 -13.04 -12.01
C VAL A 250 -6.29 -11.75 -11.26
N GLY A 251 -7.29 -11.81 -10.38
CA GLY A 251 -7.57 -10.68 -9.49
C GLY A 251 -6.35 -10.37 -8.60
N ILE A 252 -5.83 -11.39 -7.91
CA ILE A 252 -4.66 -11.27 -7.04
C ILE A 252 -3.64 -12.37 -7.38
N GLY A 253 -2.38 -11.96 -7.49
CA GLY A 253 -1.25 -12.86 -7.67
C GLY A 253 -0.55 -12.70 -9.01
N TYR A 254 -0.35 -13.78 -9.73
CA TYR A 254 0.46 -13.81 -10.94
C TYR A 254 -0.35 -14.17 -12.18
N ASN A 255 0.18 -13.79 -13.33
CA ASN A 255 -0.35 -14.20 -14.61
C ASN A 255 0.21 -15.61 -14.99
N ASP A 256 -0.67 -16.57 -15.24
CA ASP A 256 -0.31 -17.99 -15.48
C ASP A 256 0.04 -18.27 -16.96
N VAL A 257 0.95 -17.49 -17.56
CA VAL A 257 1.45 -17.76 -18.92
C VAL A 257 2.73 -18.61 -18.86
N VAL A 258 2.82 -19.52 -19.79
CA VAL A 258 3.88 -20.50 -20.09
C VAL A 258 5.26 -20.14 -19.50
N GLY A 259 5.68 -20.80 -18.45
CA GLY A 259 7.03 -20.64 -17.88
C GLY A 259 7.13 -20.69 -16.37
N LYS A 260 6.04 -20.96 -15.65
CA LYS A 260 5.95 -20.98 -14.19
C LYS A 260 6.21 -19.60 -13.55
N PRO A 261 5.32 -18.63 -13.73
CA PRO A 261 5.34 -17.44 -12.90
C PRO A 261 5.27 -17.88 -11.44
N THR A 262 6.10 -17.29 -10.60
CA THR A 262 6.11 -17.57 -9.17
C THR A 262 5.53 -16.39 -8.44
N CYS A 263 4.66 -16.65 -7.48
CA CYS A 263 4.19 -15.66 -6.53
C CYS A 263 4.79 -15.97 -5.16
N GLY A 264 4.98 -14.94 -4.35
CA GLY A 264 5.19 -15.09 -2.92
C GLY A 264 3.95 -15.70 -2.25
N THR A 265 4.01 -15.85 -0.95
CA THR A 265 2.86 -16.34 -0.17
C THR A 265 1.73 -15.32 -0.19
N ILE A 266 0.50 -15.79 -0.45
CA ILE A 266 -0.70 -14.96 -0.42
C ILE A 266 -1.50 -15.31 0.84
N THR A 267 -1.69 -14.31 1.71
CA THR A 267 -2.42 -14.44 2.97
C THR A 267 -3.53 -13.39 3.04
N ILE A 268 -4.75 -13.83 3.32
CA ILE A 268 -5.91 -12.94 3.48
C ILE A 268 -6.59 -13.31 4.79
N SER A 269 -6.75 -12.34 5.69
CA SER A 269 -7.39 -12.56 6.99
C SER A 269 -6.82 -13.78 7.74
N ASP A 270 -5.49 -13.83 7.88
CA ASP A 270 -4.78 -14.95 8.54
C ASP A 270 -4.89 -16.31 7.83
N THR A 271 -5.65 -16.40 6.74
CA THR A 271 -5.75 -17.61 5.93
C THR A 271 -4.73 -17.57 4.80
N LYS A 272 -3.87 -18.57 4.74
CA LYS A 272 -2.93 -18.73 3.63
C LYS A 272 -3.66 -19.32 2.42
N TYR A 273 -3.74 -18.57 1.34
CA TYR A 273 -4.35 -18.99 0.09
C TYR A 273 -3.35 -19.72 -0.81
N TYR A 274 -2.13 -19.21 -0.88
CA TYR A 274 -1.04 -19.80 -1.64
C TYR A 274 0.23 -19.84 -0.80
N ASP A 275 0.96 -20.96 -0.84
CA ASP A 275 2.23 -21.14 -0.15
C ASP A 275 3.38 -21.20 -1.16
N SER A 276 4.22 -20.19 -1.14
CA SER A 276 5.37 -20.08 -2.05
C SER A 276 6.45 -21.14 -1.79
N THR A 277 6.52 -21.70 -0.57
CA THR A 277 7.51 -22.71 -0.21
C THR A 277 7.19 -24.07 -0.87
N THR A 278 5.93 -24.44 -0.87
CA THR A 278 5.45 -25.68 -1.49
C THR A 278 4.99 -25.48 -2.93
N GLN A 279 4.82 -24.23 -3.35
CA GLN A 279 4.25 -23.83 -4.64
C GLN A 279 2.86 -24.42 -4.88
N THR A 280 2.03 -24.45 -3.85
CA THR A 280 0.68 -25.03 -3.88
C THR A 280 -0.36 -24.07 -3.37
N TRP A 281 -1.56 -24.15 -3.96
CA TRP A 281 -2.76 -23.55 -3.41
C TRP A 281 -3.24 -24.38 -2.22
N THR A 282 -3.77 -23.73 -1.20
CA THR A 282 -4.29 -24.40 0.01
C THR A 282 -5.51 -25.26 -0.32
N SER A 283 -6.36 -24.80 -1.25
CA SER A 283 -7.44 -25.59 -1.83
C SER A 283 -7.78 -25.06 -3.23
N GLU A 284 -8.45 -25.89 -4.05
CA GLU A 284 -8.95 -25.48 -5.37
C GLU A 284 -9.99 -24.35 -5.26
N GLU A 285 -10.79 -24.34 -4.19
CA GLU A 285 -11.76 -23.28 -3.95
C GLU A 285 -11.06 -21.93 -3.75
N LEU A 286 -10.01 -21.86 -2.92
CA LEU A 286 -9.25 -20.66 -2.67
C LEU A 286 -8.46 -20.20 -3.92
N GLU A 287 -7.94 -21.14 -4.70
CA GLU A 287 -7.33 -20.86 -5.99
C GLU A 287 -8.31 -20.15 -6.93
N ASN A 288 -9.51 -20.69 -7.06
CA ASN A 288 -10.55 -20.14 -7.94
C ASN A 288 -11.01 -18.74 -7.50
N VAL A 289 -11.06 -18.48 -6.20
CA VAL A 289 -11.37 -17.13 -5.66
C VAL A 289 -10.37 -16.09 -6.13
N LEU A 290 -9.08 -16.39 -6.07
CA LEU A 290 -8.03 -15.44 -6.48
C LEU A 290 -7.90 -15.32 -8.01
N LYS A 291 -8.22 -16.39 -8.75
CA LYS A 291 -8.22 -16.42 -10.22
C LYS A 291 -9.49 -15.83 -10.84
N ALA A 292 -10.47 -15.46 -10.04
CA ALA A 292 -11.69 -14.82 -10.52
C ALA A 292 -11.39 -13.53 -11.30
N GLU A 293 -12.31 -13.13 -12.18
CA GLU A 293 -12.21 -11.85 -12.90
C GLU A 293 -12.10 -10.68 -11.93
N THR A 294 -12.87 -10.75 -10.85
CA THR A 294 -12.83 -9.78 -9.75
C THR A 294 -12.78 -10.52 -8.43
N PHE A 295 -11.77 -10.23 -7.64
CA PHE A 295 -11.66 -10.63 -6.26
C PHE A 295 -12.21 -9.52 -5.37
N THR A 296 -13.00 -9.87 -4.35
CA THR A 296 -13.52 -8.91 -3.35
C THR A 296 -13.29 -9.42 -1.95
N TRP A 297 -12.79 -8.56 -1.07
CA TRP A 297 -12.62 -8.82 0.36
C TRP A 297 -13.12 -7.60 1.18
N PRO A 298 -13.88 -7.77 2.29
CA PRO A 298 -14.42 -9.06 2.73
C PRO A 298 -15.38 -9.65 1.67
N ALA A 299 -15.49 -10.96 1.64
CA ALA A 299 -16.45 -11.64 0.78
C ALA A 299 -17.88 -11.24 1.21
N ASN A 300 -18.73 -10.88 0.24
CA ASN A 300 -20.14 -10.52 0.48
C ASN A 300 -20.96 -11.73 0.92
#